data_ebd82531f95e6dc9dab9664632912e9e
#
_entry.id   ebd82531f95e6dc9dab9664632912e9e
#
_cell.length_a   1.000
_cell.length_b   1.000
_cell.length_c   1.000
_cell.angle_alpha   90.00
_cell.angle_beta   90.00
_cell.angle_gamma   90.00
#
_symmetry.space_group_name_H-M   'P 1'
#
loop_
_entity.id
_entity.type
_entity.pdbx_description
1 polymer ?
#
loop_
_entity_poly.entity_id
_entity_poly.type
_entity_poly.pdbx_seq_one_letter_code
_entity_poly.pdbx_strand_id
1 'polypeptide(L)' 'MQGSIVRIVRDRGFGFIAAEDGKEYFFHRSGTDADFDRLQGGEKVTFQVEASPKGPRAAKVQVVV' A
#
# COMPACT_ATOMS: atom_id res chain seq x y z
N MET A 1 -3.46 -6.06 -8.54
CA MET A 1 -3.56 -4.64 -8.99
C MET A 1 -2.23 -3.96 -8.78
N GLN A 2 -1.91 -2.98 -9.60
CA GLN A 2 -0.65 -2.23 -9.50
C GLN A 2 -0.93 -0.79 -9.10
N GLY A 3 0.05 -0.18 -8.48
CA GLY A 3 -0.02 1.22 -8.10
C GLY A 3 1.33 1.75 -7.66
N SER A 4 1.32 2.93 -7.08
CA SER A 4 2.52 3.55 -6.53
C SER A 4 2.22 4.08 -5.13
N ILE A 5 3.18 3.92 -4.24
CA ILE A 5 3.03 4.46 -2.89
C ILE A 5 3.15 5.99 -2.97
N VAL A 6 2.13 6.67 -2.44
CA VAL A 6 2.11 8.14 -2.46
C VAL A 6 2.34 8.74 -1.08
N ARG A 7 2.15 7.95 -0.02
CA ARG A 7 2.33 8.44 1.34
C ARG A 7 2.66 7.29 2.28
N ILE A 8 3.59 7.54 3.19
CA ILE A 8 3.95 6.60 4.27
C ILE A 8 3.89 7.34 5.59
N VAL A 9 3.19 6.74 6.57
CA VAL A 9 3.13 7.24 7.93
C VAL A 9 3.78 6.18 8.82
N ARG A 10 5.10 6.31 9.02
CA ARG A 10 5.90 5.27 9.66
C ARG A 10 5.56 5.07 11.12
N ASP A 11 5.38 6.15 11.86
CA ASP A 11 5.09 6.07 13.30
C ASP A 11 3.75 5.39 13.57
N ARG A 12 2.85 5.39 12.63
CA ARG A 12 1.56 4.70 12.76
C ARG A 12 1.49 3.39 11.99
N GLY A 13 2.49 3.12 11.14
CA GLY A 13 2.60 1.85 10.44
C GLY A 13 1.61 1.68 9.30
N PHE A 14 1.27 2.73 8.58
CA PHE A 14 0.37 2.62 7.43
C PHE A 14 0.79 3.57 6.31
N GLY A 15 0.17 3.39 5.15
CA GLY A 15 0.42 4.27 4.02
C GLY A 15 -0.72 4.21 3.02
N PHE A 16 -0.55 4.92 1.91
CA PHE A 16 -1.54 4.98 0.84
C PHE A 16 -0.89 4.69 -0.49
N ILE A 17 -1.64 3.98 -1.35
CA ILE A 17 -1.22 3.60 -2.69
C ILE A 17 -2.18 4.23 -3.68
N ALA A 18 -1.65 4.96 -4.67
CA ALA A 18 -2.44 5.42 -5.81
C ALA A 18 -2.46 4.28 -6.83
N ALA A 19 -3.61 3.68 -7.03
CA ALA A 19 -3.76 2.50 -7.85
C ALA A 19 -4.00 2.87 -9.33
N GLU A 20 -3.82 1.88 -10.19
CA GLU A 20 -4.00 2.06 -11.62
C GLU A 20 -5.45 2.36 -12.01
N ASP A 21 -6.40 2.07 -11.12
CA ASP A 21 -7.82 2.39 -11.33
C ASP A 21 -8.18 3.84 -11.00
N GLY A 22 -7.19 4.65 -10.59
CA GLY A 22 -7.40 6.04 -10.24
C GLY A 22 -7.83 6.28 -8.81
N LYS A 23 -7.89 5.24 -7.99
CA LYS A 23 -8.28 5.33 -6.58
C LYS A 23 -7.07 5.19 -5.69
N GLU A 24 -7.19 5.69 -4.45
CA GLU A 24 -6.19 5.48 -3.43
C GLU A 24 -6.66 4.40 -2.47
N TYR A 25 -5.72 3.53 -2.07
CA TYR A 25 -6.00 2.45 -1.14
C TYR A 25 -5.08 2.58 0.06
N PHE A 26 -5.67 2.40 1.23
CA PHE A 26 -4.94 2.32 2.49
C PHE A 26 -4.26 0.95 2.58
N PHE A 27 -3.04 0.92 3.13
CA PHE A 27 -2.41 -0.35 3.50
C PHE A 27 -1.72 -0.19 4.85
N HIS A 28 -1.67 -1.28 5.60
CA HIS A 28 -1.01 -1.33 6.89
C HIS A 28 0.29 -2.14 6.76
N ARG A 29 1.27 -1.85 7.61
CA ARG A 29 2.55 -2.58 7.56
C ARG A 29 2.38 -4.10 7.69
N SER A 30 1.33 -4.55 8.38
CA SER A 30 1.04 -5.98 8.49
C SER A 30 0.51 -6.58 7.20
N GLY A 31 0.07 -5.76 6.26
CA GLY A 31 -0.44 -6.20 4.97
C GLY A 31 0.56 -6.09 3.83
N THR A 32 1.84 -5.87 4.13
CA THR A 32 2.87 -5.79 3.10
C THR A 32 3.94 -6.83 3.35
N ASP A 33 4.38 -7.47 2.27
CA ASP A 33 5.53 -8.38 2.30
C ASP A 33 6.85 -7.63 2.16
N ALA A 34 6.80 -6.36 1.79
CA ALA A 34 7.98 -5.52 1.70
C ALA A 34 8.39 -5.03 3.08
N ASP A 35 9.65 -4.63 3.22
CA ASP A 35 10.14 -4.02 4.44
C ASP A 35 9.54 -2.62 4.56
N PHE A 36 8.52 -2.49 5.40
CA PHE A 36 7.77 -1.25 5.54
C PHE A 36 8.67 -0.07 5.90
N ASP A 37 9.68 -0.31 6.73
CA ASP A 37 10.56 0.75 7.21
C ASP A 37 11.44 1.33 6.11
N ARG A 38 11.60 0.61 5.01
CA ARG A 38 12.38 1.08 3.86
C ARG A 38 11.54 1.82 2.83
N LEU A 39 10.23 1.79 2.94
CA LEU A 39 9.35 2.47 2.00
C LEU A 39 9.43 3.97 2.23
N GLN A 40 9.61 4.72 1.16
CA GLN A 40 9.78 6.17 1.23
C GLN A 40 8.68 6.93 0.51
N GLY A 41 7.92 6.24 -0.33
CA GLY A 41 6.95 6.86 -1.23
C GLY A 41 7.51 6.89 -2.66
N GLY A 42 6.61 6.71 -3.62
CA GLY A 42 6.98 6.67 -5.04
C GLY A 42 7.33 5.30 -5.57
N GLU A 43 7.49 4.30 -4.72
CA GLU A 43 7.76 2.94 -5.16
C GLU A 43 6.56 2.37 -5.90
N LYS A 44 6.83 1.62 -6.98
CA LYS A 44 5.78 0.85 -7.64
C LYS A 44 5.54 -0.44 -6.88
N VAL A 45 4.27 -0.77 -6.70
CA VAL A 45 3.88 -1.95 -5.92
C VAL A 45 2.78 -2.71 -6.65
N THR A 46 2.69 -4.01 -6.32
CA THR A 46 1.52 -4.83 -6.63
C THR A 46 0.82 -5.15 -5.33
N PHE A 47 -0.49 -5.32 -5.38
CA PHE A 47 -1.27 -5.60 -4.19
C PHE A 47 -2.61 -6.21 -4.56
N GLN A 48 -3.30 -6.74 -3.56
CA GLN A 48 -4.67 -7.22 -3.68
C GLN A 48 -5.60 -6.29 -2.92
N VAL A 49 -6.81 -6.11 -3.43
CA VAL A 49 -7.82 -5.29 -2.76
C VAL A 49 -8.67 -6.21 -1.90
N GLU A 50 -8.78 -5.89 -0.62
CA GLU A 50 -9.60 -6.62 0.33
C GLU A 50 -10.63 -5.69 0.94
N ALA A 51 -11.83 -6.23 1.18
CA ALA A 51 -12.86 -5.50 1.91
C ALA A 51 -12.46 -5.39 3.39
N SER A 52 -12.75 -4.25 3.99
CA SER A 52 -12.55 -4.04 5.43
C SER A 52 -13.70 -3.21 5.97
N PRO A 53 -13.89 -3.17 7.30
CA PRO A 53 -14.97 -2.35 7.89
C PRO A 53 -14.89 -0.87 7.53
N LYS A 54 -13.71 -0.38 7.19
CA LYS A 54 -13.51 1.03 6.82
C LYS A 54 -13.50 1.23 5.30
N GLY A 55 -13.74 0.18 4.51
CA GLY A 55 -13.72 0.24 3.06
C GLY A 55 -12.61 -0.62 2.47
N PRO A 56 -12.41 -0.59 1.14
CA PRO A 56 -11.37 -1.38 0.51
C PRO A 56 -9.99 -0.97 0.99
N ARG A 57 -9.12 -1.97 1.19
CA ARG A 57 -7.73 -1.72 1.56
C ARG A 57 -6.81 -2.59 0.70
N ALA A 58 -5.57 -2.17 0.59
CA ALA A 58 -4.55 -2.98 -0.09
C ALA A 58 -3.98 -4.02 0.86
N ALA A 59 -3.79 -5.23 0.36
CA ALA A 59 -3.20 -6.33 1.12
C ALA A 59 -2.15 -7.02 0.26
N LYS A 60 -1.23 -7.72 0.88
CA LYS A 60 -0.14 -8.45 0.21
C LYS A 60 0.64 -7.50 -0.70
N VAL A 61 0.95 -6.33 -0.19
CA VAL A 61 1.66 -5.30 -0.94
C VAL A 61 3.11 -5.74 -1.14
N GLN A 62 3.56 -5.72 -2.39
CA GLN A 62 4.93 -6.07 -2.75
C GLN A 62 5.51 -5.01 -3.66
N VAL A 63 6.76 -4.64 -3.41
CA VAL A 63 7.45 -3.68 -4.26
C VAL A 63 7.86 -4.37 -5.56
N VAL A 64 7.58 -3.70 -6.67
CA VAL A 64 8.01 -4.16 -7.99
C VAL A 64 9.44 -3.68 -8.21
N VAL A 65 10.31 -4.63 -8.43
CA VAL A 65 11.74 -4.35 -8.62
C VAL A 65 12.08 -4.27 -10.11
#